data_252eb9a066881890ef386557e34b30fa
#
_entry.id   252eb9a066881890ef386557e34b30fa
#
_cell.length_a   1.000
_cell.length_b   1.000
_cell.length_c   1.000
_cell.angle_alpha   90.00
_cell.angle_beta   90.00
_cell.angle_gamma   90.00
#
_symmetry.space_group_name_H-M   'P 1'
#
loop_
_entity.id
_entity.type
_entity.pdbx_description
1 polymer ?
#
loop_
_entity_poly.entity_id
_entity_poly.type
_entity_poly.pdbx_seq_one_letter_code
_entity_poly.pdbx_strand_id
1 'polypeptide(L)'
;MKPAVIVSAGAVLAAAAVVALAQASGPQASAQELTFLGQPVTAEDLRLGEAVYVANCAACHGADLEGQPDWRRRQEDGRMPAPPHDASGHTWHHPDQALFTITKGGVGAVVPGYESDMPAFEGALSDAEIAAVLAYIKSTWPERERAFQAEVTANDEGGS
;
A
#
# COMPACT_ATOMS: atom_id res chain seq x y z
N MET A 1 -27.01 84.89 35.48
CA MET A 1 -26.95 83.56 36.14
C MET A 1 -27.20 82.56 35.09
N LYS A 2 -26.15 81.76 34.62
CA LYS A 2 -26.26 80.71 33.63
C LYS A 2 -26.02 79.37 34.33
N PRO A 3 -26.87 78.36 34.17
CA PRO A 3 -26.59 77.04 34.72
C PRO A 3 -25.59 76.32 33.93
N ALA A 4 -24.65 75.65 34.59
CA ALA A 4 -23.66 74.75 33.95
C ALA A 4 -24.31 73.39 33.64
N VAL A 5 -24.11 72.94 32.42
CA VAL A 5 -24.50 71.59 32.00
C VAL A 5 -23.33 70.66 32.27
N ILE A 6 -23.55 69.67 33.13
CA ILE A 6 -22.59 68.59 33.36
C ILE A 6 -22.88 67.48 32.36
N VAL A 7 -21.95 67.24 31.46
CA VAL A 7 -21.98 66.12 30.51
C VAL A 7 -21.27 64.95 31.16
N SER A 8 -22.06 63.92 31.54
CA SER A 8 -21.50 62.67 32.04
C SER A 8 -21.02 61.80 30.86
N ALA A 9 -19.74 61.54 30.80
CA ALA A 9 -19.17 60.61 29.88
C ALA A 9 -19.42 59.16 30.36
N GLY A 10 -20.36 58.46 29.70
CA GLY A 10 -20.58 57.05 29.91
C GLY A 10 -19.50 56.20 29.20
N ALA A 11 -18.72 55.49 29.95
CA ALA A 11 -17.76 54.52 29.46
C ALA A 11 -18.49 53.27 28.97
N VAL A 12 -18.50 53.04 27.66
CA VAL A 12 -18.99 51.77 27.08
C VAL A 12 -17.85 50.79 27.13
N LEU A 13 -17.92 49.82 28.04
CA LEU A 13 -17.07 48.64 28.08
C LEU A 13 -17.57 47.63 27.02
N ALA A 14 -16.89 47.54 25.90
CA ALA A 14 -17.09 46.50 24.92
C ALA A 14 -16.40 45.21 25.40
N ALA A 15 -17.15 44.26 25.92
CA ALA A 15 -16.67 42.91 26.22
C ALA A 15 -16.53 42.13 24.90
N ALA A 16 -15.32 41.97 24.40
CA ALA A 16 -15.01 41.09 23.30
C ALA A 16 -15.04 39.63 23.80
N ALA A 17 -16.14 38.91 23.53
CA ALA A 17 -16.23 37.49 23.76
C ALA A 17 -15.39 36.78 22.68
N VAL A 18 -14.20 36.30 23.05
CA VAL A 18 -13.39 35.38 22.22
C VAL A 18 -14.06 34.02 22.28
N VAL A 19 -14.86 33.68 21.25
CA VAL A 19 -15.36 32.35 21.06
C VAL A 19 -14.20 31.48 20.51
N ALA A 20 -13.51 30.77 21.40
CA ALA A 20 -12.58 29.72 21.00
C ALA A 20 -13.39 28.57 20.40
N LEU A 21 -13.44 28.47 19.06
CA LEU A 21 -13.87 27.27 18.38
C LEU A 21 -12.83 26.18 18.68
N ALA A 22 -13.11 25.37 19.69
CA ALA A 22 -12.45 24.09 19.84
C ALA A 22 -12.86 23.21 18.65
N GLN A 23 -12.00 23.13 17.63
CA GLN A 23 -12.14 22.14 16.59
C GLN A 23 -11.94 20.77 17.26
N ALA A 24 -13.02 20.08 17.51
CA ALA A 24 -13.00 18.68 17.88
C ALA A 24 -12.45 17.92 16.66
N SER A 25 -11.14 17.66 16.67
CA SER A 25 -10.54 16.65 15.79
C SER A 25 -11.16 15.33 16.23
N GLY A 26 -12.22 14.89 15.52
CA GLY A 26 -12.71 13.53 15.63
C GLY A 26 -11.56 12.57 15.30
N PRO A 27 -11.63 11.29 15.70
CA PRO A 27 -10.62 10.31 15.34
C PRO A 27 -10.56 10.27 13.81
N GLN A 28 -9.55 10.92 13.25
CA GLN A 28 -9.15 10.68 11.88
C GLN A 28 -8.71 9.22 11.87
N ALA A 29 -9.49 8.38 11.19
CA ALA A 29 -9.01 7.07 10.82
C ALA A 29 -7.68 7.32 10.10
N SER A 30 -6.57 7.08 10.79
CA SER A 30 -5.24 7.20 10.21
C SER A 30 -5.24 6.27 9.01
N ALA A 31 -5.07 6.81 7.80
CA ALA A 31 -4.76 5.98 6.65
C ALA A 31 -3.62 5.05 7.10
N GLN A 32 -3.88 3.76 7.11
CA GLN A 32 -2.93 2.79 7.64
C GLN A 32 -1.65 2.94 6.84
N GLU A 33 -0.56 3.30 7.50
CA GLU A 33 0.73 3.51 6.87
C GLU A 33 1.13 2.22 6.15
N LEU A 34 1.48 2.33 4.87
CA LEU A 34 1.83 1.16 4.08
C LEU A 34 3.12 0.55 4.62
N THR A 35 3.08 -0.73 4.93
CA THR A 35 4.26 -1.50 5.37
C THR A 35 4.48 -2.68 4.44
N PHE A 36 5.73 -3.13 4.35
CA PHE A 36 6.10 -4.40 3.70
C PHE A 36 7.19 -5.08 4.54
N LEU A 37 7.00 -6.36 4.85
CA LEU A 37 7.85 -7.13 5.80
C LEU A 37 8.08 -6.39 7.12
N GLY A 38 7.03 -5.78 7.66
CA GLY A 38 7.06 -5.01 8.91
C GLY A 38 7.80 -3.68 8.85
N GLN A 39 8.31 -3.25 7.69
CA GLN A 39 9.00 -1.97 7.51
C GLN A 39 8.07 -0.94 6.85
N PRO A 40 8.09 0.32 7.29
CA PRO A 40 7.38 1.40 6.62
C PRO A 40 7.87 1.58 5.18
N VAL A 41 6.93 1.79 4.25
CA VAL A 41 7.23 2.01 2.83
C VAL A 41 7.34 3.50 2.56
N THR A 42 8.46 3.94 2.02
CA THR A 42 8.71 5.34 1.67
C THR A 42 8.33 5.65 0.22
N ALA A 43 8.21 6.94 -0.10
CA ALA A 43 8.00 7.37 -1.50
C ALA A 43 9.20 7.00 -2.41
N GLU A 44 10.40 6.81 -1.84
CA GLU A 44 11.57 6.35 -2.60
C GLU A 44 11.46 4.88 -2.93
N ASP A 45 11.03 4.06 -1.97
CA ASP A 45 10.77 2.63 -2.21
C ASP A 45 9.71 2.42 -3.30
N LEU A 46 8.64 3.22 -3.30
CA LEU A 46 7.61 3.13 -4.34
C LEU A 46 8.15 3.50 -5.73
N ARG A 47 9.00 4.53 -5.84
CA ARG A 47 9.61 4.89 -7.12
C ARG A 47 10.60 3.83 -7.61
N LEU A 48 11.39 3.26 -6.71
CA LEU A 48 12.28 2.14 -7.01
C LEU A 48 11.45 0.93 -7.46
N GLY A 49 10.39 0.59 -6.72
CA GLY A 49 9.51 -0.54 -7.01
C GLY A 49 8.82 -0.42 -8.37
N GLU A 50 8.32 0.77 -8.73
CA GLU A 50 7.75 1.04 -10.05
C GLU A 50 8.79 0.81 -11.16
N ALA A 51 10.00 1.33 -11.01
CA ALA A 51 11.07 1.16 -11.98
C ALA A 51 11.45 -0.33 -12.14
N VAL A 52 11.55 -1.07 -11.04
CA VAL A 52 11.82 -2.52 -11.06
C VAL A 52 10.67 -3.28 -11.72
N TYR A 53 9.41 -2.91 -11.42
CA TYR A 53 8.22 -3.52 -12.04
C TYR A 53 8.23 -3.37 -13.56
N VAL A 54 8.41 -2.16 -14.05
CA VAL A 54 8.47 -1.87 -15.50
C VAL A 54 9.58 -2.66 -16.19
N ALA A 55 10.74 -2.75 -15.56
CA ALA A 55 11.90 -3.42 -16.15
C ALA A 55 11.84 -4.95 -16.14
N ASN A 56 11.19 -5.56 -15.13
CA ASN A 56 11.33 -7.00 -14.88
C ASN A 56 10.00 -7.76 -14.81
N CYS A 57 8.88 -7.10 -14.58
CA CYS A 57 7.61 -7.76 -14.29
C CYS A 57 6.53 -7.48 -15.35
N ALA A 58 6.47 -6.23 -15.85
CA ALA A 58 5.39 -5.74 -16.70
C ALA A 58 5.25 -6.53 -18.01
N ALA A 59 6.34 -7.09 -18.57
CA ALA A 59 6.30 -7.87 -19.80
C ALA A 59 5.38 -9.11 -19.70
N CYS A 60 5.23 -9.68 -18.50
CA CYS A 60 4.37 -10.83 -18.25
C CYS A 60 3.10 -10.45 -17.47
N HIS A 61 3.22 -9.59 -16.46
CA HIS A 61 2.12 -9.23 -15.56
C HIS A 61 1.30 -8.02 -16.02
N GLY A 62 1.63 -7.45 -17.20
CA GLY A 62 0.95 -6.29 -17.78
C GLY A 62 1.50 -4.97 -17.23
N ALA A 63 1.42 -3.91 -18.07
CA ALA A 63 1.90 -2.58 -17.68
C ALA A 63 1.03 -1.94 -16.60
N ASP A 64 -0.25 -2.27 -16.60
CA ASP A 64 -1.27 -1.81 -15.63
C ASP A 64 -1.61 -2.90 -14.59
N LEU A 65 -0.70 -3.87 -14.38
CA LEU A 65 -0.85 -4.99 -13.44
C LEU A 65 -1.97 -5.99 -13.80
N GLU A 66 -2.47 -5.94 -15.01
CA GLU A 66 -3.66 -6.65 -15.49
C GLU A 66 -3.44 -8.15 -15.74
N GLY A 67 -2.18 -8.60 -15.79
CA GLY A 67 -1.81 -9.98 -16.08
C GLY A 67 -2.06 -10.40 -17.53
N GLN A 68 -2.01 -11.69 -17.78
CA GLN A 68 -2.29 -12.28 -19.08
C GLN A 68 -3.76 -12.74 -19.21
N PRO A 69 -4.31 -12.77 -20.44
CA PRO A 69 -5.64 -13.33 -20.66
C PRO A 69 -5.77 -14.77 -20.14
N ASP A 70 -6.95 -15.12 -19.67
CA ASP A 70 -7.27 -16.47 -19.18
C ASP A 70 -6.32 -17.01 -18.07
N TRP A 71 -5.72 -16.13 -17.28
CA TRP A 71 -4.71 -16.47 -16.28
C TRP A 71 -5.13 -17.56 -15.27
N ARG A 72 -6.43 -17.84 -15.14
CA ARG A 72 -6.95 -18.94 -14.30
C ARG A 72 -6.95 -20.30 -15.01
N ARG A 73 -6.59 -20.34 -16.30
CA ARG A 73 -6.63 -21.56 -17.11
C ARG A 73 -5.22 -21.98 -17.52
N ARG A 74 -4.88 -23.24 -17.26
CA ARG A 74 -3.59 -23.79 -17.70
C ARG A 74 -3.47 -23.76 -19.23
N GLN A 75 -2.28 -23.47 -19.69
CA GLN A 75 -1.88 -23.56 -21.09
C GLN A 75 -1.72 -25.05 -21.50
N GLU A 76 -1.50 -25.30 -22.78
CA GLU A 76 -1.33 -26.66 -23.32
C GLU A 76 -0.10 -27.37 -22.75
N ASP A 77 0.95 -26.63 -22.40
CA ASP A 77 2.17 -27.10 -21.74
C ASP A 77 2.02 -27.35 -20.22
N GLY A 78 0.83 -27.08 -19.67
CA GLY A 78 0.52 -27.27 -18.27
C GLY A 78 0.86 -26.08 -17.37
N ARG A 79 1.52 -25.04 -17.86
CA ARG A 79 1.87 -23.84 -17.10
C ARG A 79 0.69 -22.88 -16.96
N MET A 80 0.75 -22.01 -15.96
CA MET A 80 -0.23 -20.95 -15.79
C MET A 80 0.26 -19.66 -16.42
N PRO A 81 -0.61 -18.92 -17.14
CA PRO A 81 -0.29 -17.55 -17.55
C PRO A 81 -0.03 -16.66 -16.33
N ALA A 82 0.69 -15.56 -16.53
CA ALA A 82 0.99 -14.62 -15.46
C ALA A 82 -0.31 -13.98 -14.90
N PRO A 83 -0.58 -14.11 -13.60
CA PRO A 83 -1.78 -13.55 -12.99
C PRO A 83 -1.71 -12.02 -12.90
N PRO A 84 -2.86 -11.33 -12.79
CA PRO A 84 -2.91 -9.92 -12.43
C PRO A 84 -2.31 -9.67 -11.04
N HIS A 85 -1.69 -8.52 -10.89
CA HIS A 85 -1.25 -8.00 -9.60
C HIS A 85 -2.16 -6.90 -9.04
N ASP A 86 -3.16 -6.47 -9.80
CA ASP A 86 -4.23 -5.58 -9.36
C ASP A 86 -5.27 -6.29 -8.47
N ALA A 87 -6.35 -5.61 -8.13
CA ALA A 87 -7.43 -6.17 -7.30
C ALA A 87 -8.19 -7.35 -7.95
N SER A 88 -8.10 -7.52 -9.28
CA SER A 88 -8.74 -8.63 -10.01
C SER A 88 -7.96 -9.95 -9.89
N GLY A 89 -6.69 -9.87 -9.50
CA GLY A 89 -5.81 -11.00 -9.26
C GLY A 89 -6.01 -11.64 -7.87
N HIS A 90 -4.96 -12.31 -7.40
CA HIS A 90 -4.99 -12.96 -6.08
C HIS A 90 -3.72 -12.71 -5.25
N THR A 91 -2.85 -11.80 -5.70
CA THR A 91 -1.58 -11.49 -5.02
C THR A 91 -1.81 -11.04 -3.57
N TRP A 92 -2.84 -10.26 -3.33
CA TRP A 92 -3.25 -9.76 -2.01
C TRP A 92 -3.79 -10.85 -1.05
N HIS A 93 -3.94 -12.10 -1.49
CA HIS A 93 -4.27 -13.24 -0.63
C HIS A 93 -3.04 -13.87 0.05
N HIS A 94 -1.83 -13.45 -0.30
CA HIS A 94 -0.59 -14.00 0.24
C HIS A 94 0.06 -13.04 1.24
N PRO A 95 0.67 -13.56 2.33
CA PRO A 95 1.43 -12.72 3.25
C PRO A 95 2.70 -12.18 2.60
N ASP A 96 3.22 -11.08 3.14
CA ASP A 96 4.42 -10.40 2.63
C ASP A 96 5.60 -11.38 2.46
N GLN A 97 5.83 -12.25 3.43
CA GLN A 97 6.92 -13.21 3.40
C GLN A 97 6.78 -14.24 2.26
N ALA A 98 5.58 -14.72 1.99
CA ALA A 98 5.34 -15.65 0.89
C ALA A 98 5.57 -14.97 -0.47
N LEU A 99 5.07 -13.73 -0.64
CA LEU A 99 5.32 -12.93 -1.85
C LEU A 99 6.80 -12.71 -2.09
N PHE A 100 7.53 -12.36 -1.04
CA PHE A 100 8.99 -12.17 -1.11
C PHE A 100 9.71 -13.47 -1.52
N THR A 101 9.37 -14.58 -0.88
CA THR A 101 9.97 -15.89 -1.14
C THR A 101 9.70 -16.37 -2.58
N ILE A 102 8.46 -16.21 -3.07
CA ILE A 102 8.08 -16.56 -4.44
C ILE A 102 8.85 -15.70 -5.45
N THR A 103 8.95 -14.41 -5.21
CA THR A 103 9.64 -13.51 -6.13
C THR A 103 11.14 -13.80 -6.15
N LYS A 104 11.75 -13.99 -5.00
CA LYS A 104 13.18 -14.27 -4.89
C LYS A 104 13.55 -15.65 -5.47
N GLY A 105 12.88 -16.70 -5.01
CA GLY A 105 13.25 -18.09 -5.31
C GLY A 105 12.44 -18.75 -6.43
N GLY A 106 11.47 -18.03 -7.02
CA GLY A 106 10.49 -18.59 -7.95
C GLY A 106 9.37 -19.35 -7.25
N VAL A 107 8.31 -19.71 -7.99
CA VAL A 107 7.14 -20.44 -7.44
C VAL A 107 7.54 -21.79 -6.84
N GLY A 108 8.54 -22.44 -7.41
CA GLY A 108 9.06 -23.71 -6.91
C GLY A 108 9.63 -23.67 -5.50
N ALA A 109 9.99 -22.48 -5.00
CA ALA A 109 10.47 -22.29 -3.62
C ALA A 109 9.38 -22.54 -2.56
N VAL A 110 8.10 -22.35 -2.92
CA VAL A 110 6.94 -22.56 -2.02
C VAL A 110 6.08 -23.75 -2.46
N VAL A 111 6.13 -24.13 -3.73
CA VAL A 111 5.41 -25.29 -4.28
C VAL A 111 6.41 -26.23 -4.98
N PRO A 112 6.98 -27.21 -4.27
CA PRO A 112 7.98 -28.11 -4.84
C PRO A 112 7.49 -28.80 -6.13
N GLY A 113 8.30 -28.76 -7.19
CA GLY A 113 7.96 -29.37 -8.47
C GLY A 113 6.99 -28.57 -9.34
N TYR A 114 6.61 -27.35 -8.94
CA TYR A 114 5.78 -26.50 -9.79
C TYR A 114 6.61 -25.89 -10.93
N GLU A 115 6.19 -26.14 -12.16
CA GLU A 115 6.79 -25.52 -13.34
C GLU A 115 6.12 -24.17 -13.63
N SER A 116 6.92 -23.12 -13.73
CA SER A 116 6.48 -21.74 -13.94
C SER A 116 7.37 -21.04 -14.96
N ASP A 117 6.77 -20.13 -15.74
CA ASP A 117 7.52 -19.19 -16.59
C ASP A 117 8.05 -17.98 -15.81
N MET A 118 7.56 -17.78 -14.57
CA MET A 118 8.10 -16.75 -13.67
C MET A 118 9.50 -17.17 -13.21
N PRO A 119 10.55 -16.41 -13.56
CA PRO A 119 11.91 -16.72 -13.10
C PRO A 119 12.07 -16.45 -11.60
N ALA A 120 13.07 -17.08 -10.99
CA ALA A 120 13.60 -16.63 -9.72
C ALA A 120 14.44 -15.36 -9.96
N PHE A 121 14.27 -14.36 -9.10
CA PHE A 121 15.02 -13.11 -9.20
C PHE A 121 16.24 -13.06 -8.28
N GLU A 122 16.54 -14.13 -7.54
CA GLU A 122 17.77 -14.26 -6.76
C GLU A 122 19.01 -14.08 -7.66
N GLY A 123 19.89 -13.15 -7.27
CA GLY A 123 21.07 -12.80 -8.05
C GLY A 123 20.82 -11.82 -9.21
N ALA A 124 19.57 -11.61 -9.64
CA ALA A 124 19.19 -10.59 -10.62
C ALA A 124 18.71 -9.28 -9.94
N LEU A 125 18.00 -9.40 -8.84
CA LEU A 125 17.53 -8.28 -8.01
C LEU A 125 18.07 -8.45 -6.59
N SER A 126 18.37 -7.34 -5.95
CA SER A 126 18.65 -7.30 -4.51
C SER A 126 17.38 -7.49 -3.69
N ASP A 127 17.53 -7.88 -2.43
CA ASP A 127 16.40 -8.02 -1.50
C ASP A 127 15.62 -6.70 -1.33
N ALA A 128 16.32 -5.56 -1.38
CA ALA A 128 15.70 -4.24 -1.34
C ALA A 128 14.85 -3.94 -2.58
N GLU A 129 15.31 -4.32 -3.78
CA GLU A 129 14.56 -4.16 -5.02
C GLU A 129 13.34 -5.08 -5.06
N ILE A 130 13.47 -6.32 -4.56
CA ILE A 130 12.34 -7.25 -4.43
C ILE A 130 11.30 -6.71 -3.44
N ALA A 131 11.72 -6.22 -2.28
CA ALA A 131 10.82 -5.61 -1.32
C ALA A 131 10.13 -4.35 -1.89
N ALA A 132 10.88 -3.51 -2.60
CA ALA A 132 10.36 -2.29 -3.21
C ALA A 132 9.31 -2.58 -4.30
N VAL A 133 9.54 -3.54 -5.20
CA VAL A 133 8.57 -3.89 -6.24
C VAL A 133 7.29 -4.50 -5.66
N LEU A 134 7.38 -5.31 -4.62
CA LEU A 134 6.22 -5.87 -3.94
C LEU A 134 5.45 -4.80 -3.14
N ALA A 135 6.15 -3.84 -2.52
CA ALA A 135 5.55 -2.68 -1.88
C ALA A 135 4.84 -1.77 -2.91
N TYR A 136 5.43 -1.57 -4.10
CA TYR A 136 4.78 -0.86 -5.20
C TYR A 136 3.48 -1.54 -5.61
N ILE A 137 3.49 -2.84 -5.88
CA ILE A 137 2.29 -3.62 -6.22
C ILE A 137 1.22 -3.45 -5.11
N LYS A 138 1.59 -3.64 -3.84
CA LYS A 138 0.71 -3.48 -2.68
C LYS A 138 0.12 -2.06 -2.60
N SER A 139 0.88 -1.03 -2.98
CA SER A 139 0.43 0.36 -2.95
C SER A 139 -0.70 0.66 -3.94
N THR A 140 -0.79 -0.11 -5.03
CA THR A 140 -1.81 0.06 -6.06
C THR A 140 -3.17 -0.55 -5.69
N TRP A 141 -3.21 -1.43 -4.67
CA TRP A 141 -4.46 -2.06 -4.28
C TRP A 141 -5.42 -1.09 -3.60
N PRO A 142 -6.73 -1.25 -3.81
CA PRO A 142 -7.73 -0.54 -3.02
C PRO A 142 -7.57 -0.85 -1.51
N GLU A 143 -8.13 0.00 -0.68
CA GLU A 143 -8.02 -0.12 0.78
C GLU A 143 -8.49 -1.47 1.33
N ARG A 144 -9.56 -2.02 0.75
CA ARG A 144 -10.10 -3.33 1.14
C ARG A 144 -9.10 -4.46 0.97
N GLU A 145 -8.42 -4.53 -0.18
CA GLU A 145 -7.44 -5.55 -0.51
C GLU A 145 -6.17 -5.39 0.35
N ARG A 146 -5.75 -4.14 0.58
CA ARG A 146 -4.64 -3.84 1.50
C ARG A 146 -4.93 -4.27 2.93
N ALA A 147 -6.13 -3.94 3.44
CA ALA A 147 -6.53 -4.32 4.79
C ALA A 147 -6.59 -5.85 4.95
N PHE A 148 -7.18 -6.56 3.99
CA PHE A 148 -7.21 -8.02 3.99
C PHE A 148 -5.80 -8.62 3.99
N GLN A 149 -4.92 -8.12 3.11
CA GLN A 149 -3.55 -8.63 3.01
C GLN A 149 -2.74 -8.36 4.30
N ALA A 150 -2.98 -7.22 4.96
CA ALA A 150 -2.35 -6.94 6.25
C ALA A 150 -2.79 -7.95 7.32
N GLU A 151 -4.06 -8.37 7.35
CA GLU A 151 -4.54 -9.43 8.25
C GLU A 151 -3.89 -10.77 7.93
N VAL A 152 -3.76 -11.12 6.64
CA VAL A 152 -3.09 -12.36 6.21
C VAL A 152 -1.63 -12.36 6.66
N THR A 153 -0.91 -11.25 6.48
CA THR A 153 0.49 -11.10 6.93
C THR A 153 0.62 -11.24 8.45
N ALA A 154 -0.23 -10.55 9.22
CA ALA A 154 -0.19 -10.62 10.67
C ALA A 154 -0.47 -12.03 11.22
N ASN A 155 -1.37 -12.79 10.57
CA ASN A 155 -1.68 -14.17 10.96
C ASN A 155 -0.53 -15.14 10.63
N ASP A 156 0.22 -14.90 9.55
CA ASP A 156 1.39 -15.69 9.17
C ASP A 156 2.54 -15.51 10.18
N GLU A 157 2.81 -14.27 10.58
CA GLU A 157 3.82 -13.93 11.58
C GLU A 157 3.48 -14.45 12.99
N GLY A 158 2.20 -14.48 13.36
CA GLY A 158 1.71 -14.94 14.67
C GLY A 158 1.63 -16.47 14.81
N GLY A 159 1.75 -17.22 13.72
CA GLY A 159 1.64 -18.68 13.67
C GLY A 159 2.98 -19.43 13.70
N SER A 160 4.10 -18.73 13.87
CA SER A 160 5.47 -19.28 13.81
C SER A 160 6.06 -19.57 15.18
#